data_d1f36d21fa973c071f307cf3f649c982
#
_entry.id   d1f36d21fa973c071f307cf3f649c982
#
_cell.length_a   1.000
_cell.length_b   1.000
_cell.length_c   1.000
_cell.angle_alpha   90.00
_cell.angle_beta   90.00
_cell.angle_gamma   90.00
#
_symmetry.space_group_name_H-M   'P 1'
#
loop_
_entity.id
_entity.type
_entity.pdbx_description
1 polymer ?
#
loop_
_entity_poly.entity_id
_entity_poly.type
_entity_poly.pdbx_seq_one_letter_code
_entity_poly.pdbx_strand_id
1 'polypeptide(L)'
;MKNLIILLIIYVMPTTALALIEVDITRGNLNPLPIAVSPLSIDEDSKKKFKSILKKENIGSEISLIVEKNLKTSGLFNPLNKDAFLQAPDIANLKPRFEDWNLIKAQALVTGKVKFQSDKLRVEFRLWDVLAGKEMMALAFTTVPSNWRRVGHIITDKVYERLTGEKGYFDTRIIYVAEEGPKTRRIKKLAIMDQDGANNKFLTLGNELV
;
A
#
# COMPACT_ATOMS: atom_id res chain seq x y z
N MET A 1 39.97 42.63 -5.27
CA MET A 1 39.67 42.02 -3.95
C MET A 1 38.17 41.96 -3.66
N LYS A 2 37.38 43.02 -3.82
CA LYS A 2 35.92 42.99 -3.60
C LYS A 2 35.18 41.92 -4.43
N ASN A 3 35.51 41.73 -5.71
CA ASN A 3 34.87 40.74 -6.59
C ASN A 3 35.25 39.32 -6.24
N LEU A 4 36.43 39.07 -5.65
CA LEU A 4 36.86 37.73 -5.19
C LEU A 4 36.10 37.29 -3.94
N ILE A 5 35.77 38.23 -3.06
CA ILE A 5 34.99 38.00 -1.84
C ILE A 5 33.53 37.67 -2.19
N ILE A 6 32.96 38.34 -3.19
CA ILE A 6 31.58 38.03 -3.67
C ILE A 6 31.53 36.64 -4.29
N LEU A 7 32.54 36.23 -5.04
CA LEU A 7 32.62 34.87 -5.63
C LEU A 7 32.74 33.77 -4.54
N LEU A 8 33.48 34.04 -3.47
CA LEU A 8 33.63 33.13 -2.34
C LEU A 8 32.33 32.95 -1.54
N ILE A 9 31.53 34.01 -1.40
CA ILE A 9 30.22 33.96 -0.70
C ILE A 9 29.20 33.15 -1.46
N ILE A 10 29.22 33.16 -2.81
CA ILE A 10 28.31 32.37 -3.65
C ILE A 10 28.64 30.85 -3.53
N TYR A 11 29.89 30.50 -3.28
CA TYR A 11 30.33 29.08 -3.14
C TYR A 11 29.94 28.44 -1.80
N VAL A 12 29.56 29.22 -0.79
CA VAL A 12 29.21 28.75 0.58
C VAL A 12 27.70 28.74 0.80
N MET A 13 26.85 28.92 -0.23
CA MET A 13 25.42 28.76 -0.06
C MET A 13 25.11 27.28 0.24
N PRO A 14 24.58 26.91 1.45
CA PRO A 14 24.22 25.56 1.75
C PRO A 14 23.07 25.14 0.83
N THR A 15 23.33 24.19 -0.05
CA THR A 15 22.24 23.49 -0.73
C THR A 15 21.52 22.66 0.33
N THR A 16 20.25 22.96 0.61
CA THR A 16 19.42 22.13 1.47
C THR A 16 19.29 20.75 0.82
N ALA A 17 20.07 19.78 1.29
CA ALA A 17 19.88 18.39 0.95
C ALA A 17 18.57 17.94 1.60
N LEU A 18 17.51 17.80 0.80
CA LEU A 18 16.26 17.21 1.26
C LEU A 18 16.50 15.69 1.34
N ALA A 19 16.75 15.21 2.56
CA ALA A 19 16.78 13.77 2.82
C ALA A 19 15.41 13.20 2.49
N LEU A 20 15.34 12.33 1.50
CA LEU A 20 14.14 11.56 1.17
C LEU A 20 14.05 10.40 2.15
N ILE A 21 12.84 10.06 2.62
CA ILE A 21 12.63 8.87 3.46
C ILE A 21 12.98 7.63 2.64
N GLU A 22 13.92 6.83 3.16
CA GLU A 22 14.32 5.55 2.60
C GLU A 22 14.51 4.54 3.73
N VAL A 23 14.03 3.31 3.52
CA VAL A 23 14.18 2.22 4.49
C VAL A 23 15.42 1.42 4.13
N ASP A 24 16.45 1.49 4.99
CA ASP A 24 17.66 0.68 4.83
C ASP A 24 17.40 -0.76 5.27
N ILE A 25 17.31 -1.68 4.30
CA ILE A 25 17.05 -3.11 4.52
C ILE A 25 18.33 -3.93 4.80
N THR A 26 19.51 -3.31 4.77
CA THR A 26 20.80 -4.01 4.89
C THR A 26 21.24 -4.23 6.33
N ARG A 27 20.63 -3.54 7.30
CA ARG A 27 20.99 -3.62 8.72
C ARG A 27 20.09 -4.60 9.47
N GLY A 28 20.70 -5.54 10.20
CA GLY A 28 20.01 -6.61 10.92
C GLY A 28 19.14 -6.21 12.13
N ASN A 29 19.04 -4.91 12.48
CA ASN A 29 18.17 -4.40 13.54
C ASN A 29 17.38 -3.22 13.01
N LEU A 30 16.23 -3.51 12.38
CA LEU A 30 15.37 -2.52 11.77
C LEU A 30 14.32 -2.05 12.78
N ASN A 31 14.28 -0.75 13.05
CA ASN A 31 13.09 -0.13 13.60
C ASN A 31 12.10 0.05 12.44
N PRO A 32 10.98 -0.70 12.40
CA PRO A 32 10.03 -0.60 11.30
C PRO A 32 9.53 0.84 11.13
N LEU A 33 9.52 1.33 9.89
CA LEU A 33 9.11 2.69 9.55
C LEU A 33 7.64 2.92 9.91
N PRO A 34 7.31 3.90 10.79
CA PRO A 34 5.93 4.23 11.10
C PRO A 34 5.23 4.81 9.89
N ILE A 35 4.19 4.10 9.39
CA ILE A 35 3.42 4.50 8.22
C ILE A 35 1.94 4.60 8.54
N ALA A 36 1.30 5.68 8.12
CA ALA A 36 -0.14 5.82 8.20
C ALA A 36 -0.77 5.39 6.86
N VAL A 37 -1.74 4.49 6.91
CA VAL A 37 -2.53 4.10 5.74
C VAL A 37 -3.96 4.58 5.96
N SER A 38 -4.29 5.76 5.42
CA SER A 38 -5.64 6.31 5.53
C SER A 38 -6.62 5.45 4.73
N PRO A 39 -7.85 5.23 5.24
CA PRO A 39 -8.90 4.66 4.41
C PRO A 39 -9.02 5.45 3.10
N LEU A 40 -9.10 4.76 1.96
CA LEU A 40 -9.32 5.46 0.70
C LEU A 40 -10.73 6.03 0.68
N SER A 41 -10.86 7.32 0.37
CA SER A 41 -12.15 8.00 0.29
C SER A 41 -12.98 7.44 -0.88
N ILE A 42 -14.30 7.43 -0.73
CA ILE A 42 -15.23 6.95 -1.74
C ILE A 42 -16.48 7.83 -1.73
N ASP A 43 -16.93 8.28 -2.90
CA ASP A 43 -18.18 9.02 -3.01
C ASP A 43 -19.40 8.11 -2.88
N GLU A 44 -20.55 8.67 -2.48
CA GLU A 44 -21.77 7.91 -2.18
C GLU A 44 -22.33 7.17 -3.39
N ASP A 45 -22.19 7.71 -4.60
CA ASP A 45 -22.68 7.05 -5.81
C ASP A 45 -21.82 5.84 -6.17
N SER A 46 -20.50 5.96 -6.07
CA SER A 46 -19.56 4.83 -6.20
C SER A 46 -19.82 3.76 -5.15
N LYS A 47 -20.07 4.15 -3.90
CA LYS A 47 -20.38 3.24 -2.79
C LYS A 47 -21.63 2.41 -3.07
N LYS A 48 -22.73 3.04 -3.52
CA LYS A 48 -23.97 2.35 -3.94
C LYS A 48 -23.71 1.35 -5.05
N LYS A 49 -22.94 1.74 -6.07
CA LYS A 49 -22.59 0.86 -7.20
C LYS A 49 -21.77 -0.34 -6.76
N PHE A 50 -20.71 -0.16 -5.96
CA PHE A 50 -19.92 -1.28 -5.46
C PHE A 50 -20.72 -2.18 -4.52
N LYS A 51 -21.61 -1.63 -3.69
CA LYS A 51 -22.53 -2.43 -2.87
C LYS A 51 -23.40 -3.33 -3.73
N SER A 52 -23.93 -2.82 -4.84
CA SER A 52 -24.74 -3.60 -5.78
C SER A 52 -23.95 -4.73 -6.45
N ILE A 53 -22.73 -4.44 -6.94
CA ILE A 53 -21.93 -5.37 -7.75
C ILE A 53 -21.16 -6.37 -6.88
N LEU A 54 -20.49 -5.89 -5.83
CA LEU A 54 -19.55 -6.68 -5.02
C LEU A 54 -20.12 -7.10 -3.68
N LYS A 55 -21.32 -6.63 -3.31
CA LYS A 55 -21.93 -6.80 -1.99
C LYS A 55 -21.05 -6.24 -0.85
N LYS A 56 -20.24 -5.21 -1.15
CA LYS A 56 -19.33 -4.54 -0.23
C LYS A 56 -19.64 -3.06 -0.16
N GLU A 57 -19.76 -2.53 1.05
CA GLU A 57 -20.13 -1.13 1.26
C GLU A 57 -18.94 -0.18 1.20
N ASN A 58 -17.78 -0.61 1.66
CA ASN A 58 -16.62 0.27 1.83
C ASN A 58 -15.34 -0.33 1.21
N ILE A 59 -15.33 -0.38 -0.13
CA ILE A 59 -14.17 -0.87 -0.89
C ILE A 59 -12.90 -0.05 -0.61
N GLY A 60 -13.04 1.25 -0.33
CA GLY A 60 -11.89 2.09 -0.01
C GLY A 60 -11.17 1.63 1.27
N SER A 61 -11.91 1.38 2.34
CA SER A 61 -11.36 0.85 3.59
C SER A 61 -10.81 -0.56 3.44
N GLU A 62 -11.47 -1.40 2.65
CA GLU A 62 -11.02 -2.77 2.37
C GLU A 62 -9.67 -2.80 1.63
N ILE A 63 -9.49 -1.94 0.62
CA ILE A 63 -8.22 -1.80 -0.09
C ILE A 63 -7.13 -1.31 0.87
N SER A 64 -7.41 -0.28 1.68
CA SER A 64 -6.45 0.23 2.66
C SER A 64 -6.03 -0.83 3.69
N LEU A 65 -6.96 -1.70 4.09
CA LEU A 65 -6.67 -2.79 5.02
C LEU A 65 -5.71 -3.83 4.41
N ILE A 66 -5.83 -4.12 3.10
CA ILE A 66 -4.88 -4.99 2.40
C ILE A 66 -3.49 -4.35 2.38
N VAL A 67 -3.40 -3.07 2.04
CA VAL A 67 -2.13 -2.33 2.02
C VAL A 67 -1.47 -2.37 3.40
N GLU A 68 -2.23 -2.06 4.45
CA GLU A 68 -1.76 -2.08 5.84
C GLU A 68 -1.23 -3.45 6.25
N LYS A 69 -2.01 -4.52 6.02
CA LYS A 69 -1.61 -5.90 6.36
C LYS A 69 -0.34 -6.32 5.63
N ASN A 70 -0.26 -6.06 4.33
CA ASN A 70 0.90 -6.39 3.53
C ASN A 70 2.16 -5.67 4.01
N LEU A 71 2.09 -4.35 4.23
CA LEU A 71 3.20 -3.57 4.75
C LEU A 71 3.66 -4.10 6.12
N LYS A 72 2.72 -4.41 7.02
CA LYS A 72 3.02 -5.01 8.31
C LYS A 72 3.73 -6.35 8.19
N THR A 73 3.25 -7.22 7.30
CA THR A 73 3.81 -8.57 7.09
C THR A 73 5.26 -8.53 6.57
N SER A 74 5.66 -7.47 5.85
CA SER A 74 7.04 -7.32 5.39
C SER A 74 8.06 -7.14 6.54
N GLY A 75 7.61 -6.76 7.74
CA GLY A 75 8.47 -6.45 8.89
C GLY A 75 9.21 -5.11 8.80
N LEU A 76 9.18 -4.44 7.65
CA LEU A 76 9.89 -3.16 7.42
C LEU A 76 9.06 -1.94 7.81
N PHE A 77 7.75 -2.10 7.97
CA PHE A 77 6.82 -1.02 8.26
C PHE A 77 6.00 -1.32 9.51
N ASN A 78 5.69 -0.26 10.24
CA ASN A 78 4.79 -0.29 11.39
C ASN A 78 3.54 0.57 11.09
N PRO A 79 2.46 -0.03 10.53
CA PRO A 79 1.22 0.70 10.28
C PRO A 79 0.63 1.22 11.59
N LEU A 80 0.28 2.51 11.60
CA LEU A 80 -0.28 3.19 12.76
C LEU A 80 -1.77 2.87 12.91
N ASN A 81 -2.25 2.87 14.18
CA ASN A 81 -3.66 2.65 14.47
C ASN A 81 -4.51 3.79 13.89
N LYS A 82 -5.56 3.43 13.15
CA LYS A 82 -6.49 4.38 12.51
C LYS A 82 -7.26 5.24 13.52
N ASP A 83 -7.47 4.75 14.74
CA ASP A 83 -8.13 5.49 15.81
C ASP A 83 -7.36 6.75 16.23
N ALA A 84 -6.05 6.79 15.93
CA ALA A 84 -5.21 7.96 16.17
C ALA A 84 -5.28 9.01 15.05
N PHE A 85 -5.96 8.75 13.93
CA PHE A 85 -5.97 9.66 12.80
C PHE A 85 -6.88 10.86 13.06
N LEU A 86 -6.30 12.05 12.98
CA LEU A 86 -6.98 13.33 13.25
C LEU A 86 -7.71 13.90 12.02
N GLN A 87 -7.35 13.43 10.83
CA GLN A 87 -7.94 13.88 9.57
C GLN A 87 -8.88 12.83 8.97
N ALA A 88 -10.04 13.28 8.50
CA ALA A 88 -10.93 12.44 7.70
C ALA A 88 -10.30 12.07 6.33
N PRO A 89 -10.60 10.89 5.77
CA PRO A 89 -9.96 10.38 4.56
C PRO A 89 -10.12 11.27 3.31
N ASP A 90 -11.25 11.93 3.15
CA ASP A 90 -11.53 12.86 2.05
C ASP A 90 -10.65 14.10 2.12
N ILE A 91 -10.48 14.67 3.32
CA ILE A 91 -9.62 15.84 3.57
C ILE A 91 -8.15 15.46 3.36
N ALA A 92 -7.69 14.36 3.96
CA ALA A 92 -6.32 13.89 3.83
C ALA A 92 -5.93 13.58 2.37
N ASN A 93 -6.87 13.15 1.55
CA ASN A 93 -6.62 12.87 0.14
C ASN A 93 -6.41 14.13 -0.72
N LEU A 94 -7.03 15.27 -0.36
CA LEU A 94 -6.86 16.53 -1.10
C LEU A 94 -5.50 17.17 -0.81
N LYS A 95 -5.23 17.45 0.46
CA LYS A 95 -3.95 17.97 0.96
C LYS A 95 -3.82 17.61 2.44
N PRO A 96 -2.92 16.68 2.80
CA PRO A 96 -2.70 16.36 4.19
C PRO A 96 -2.20 17.58 5.00
N ARG A 97 -2.72 17.75 6.21
CA ARG A 97 -2.10 18.61 7.20
C ARG A 97 -1.00 17.79 7.88
N PHE A 98 0.23 17.94 7.42
CA PHE A 98 1.35 17.11 7.87
C PHE A 98 1.64 17.22 9.36
N GLU A 99 1.29 18.34 9.98
CA GLU A 99 1.39 18.53 11.42
C GLU A 99 0.57 17.49 12.21
N ASP A 100 -0.66 17.22 11.79
CA ASP A 100 -1.53 16.23 12.44
C ASP A 100 -0.93 14.81 12.35
N TRP A 101 -0.33 14.47 11.23
CA TRP A 101 0.32 13.18 11.01
C TRP A 101 1.65 13.07 11.77
N ASN A 102 2.35 14.18 11.91
CA ASN A 102 3.59 14.26 12.68
C ASN A 102 3.35 14.07 14.19
N LEU A 103 2.22 14.60 14.72
CA LEU A 103 1.81 14.40 16.12
C LEU A 103 1.69 12.91 16.49
N ILE A 104 1.18 12.09 15.57
CA ILE A 104 1.08 10.62 15.76
C ILE A 104 2.34 9.88 15.30
N LYS A 105 3.43 10.60 15.01
CA LYS A 105 4.74 10.07 14.62
C LYS A 105 4.72 9.28 13.30
N ALA A 106 3.80 9.55 12.39
CA ALA A 106 3.86 9.03 11.04
C ALA A 106 5.06 9.63 10.30
N GLN A 107 5.86 8.80 9.64
CA GLN A 107 6.93 9.24 8.76
C GLN A 107 6.46 9.23 7.30
N ALA A 108 5.69 8.22 6.91
CA ALA A 108 5.05 8.13 5.62
C ALA A 108 3.53 8.05 5.76
N LEU A 109 2.81 8.56 4.75
CA LEU A 109 1.35 8.54 4.72
C LEU A 109 0.87 8.09 3.34
N VAL A 110 -0.03 7.12 3.31
CA VAL A 110 -0.77 6.70 2.11
C VAL A 110 -2.18 7.26 2.19
N THR A 111 -2.58 8.02 1.16
CA THR A 111 -3.95 8.53 0.97
C THR A 111 -4.47 8.15 -0.41
N GLY A 112 -5.76 8.29 -0.63
CA GLY A 112 -6.31 8.05 -1.95
C GLY A 112 -7.82 8.08 -2.01
N LYS A 113 -8.34 7.78 -3.19
CA LYS A 113 -9.78 7.70 -3.45
C LYS A 113 -10.13 6.58 -4.40
N VAL A 114 -11.34 6.10 -4.25
CA VAL A 114 -11.95 5.06 -5.07
C VAL A 114 -13.15 5.63 -5.79
N LYS A 115 -13.28 5.38 -7.08
CA LYS A 115 -14.42 5.77 -7.90
C LYS A 115 -14.91 4.63 -8.77
N PHE A 116 -16.22 4.59 -8.97
CA PHE A 116 -16.85 3.78 -10.01
C PHE A 116 -17.06 4.66 -11.25
N GLN A 117 -16.35 4.37 -12.33
CA GLN A 117 -16.38 5.15 -13.53
C GLN A 117 -16.41 4.24 -14.76
N SER A 118 -17.39 4.42 -15.66
CA SER A 118 -17.50 3.62 -16.91
C SER A 118 -17.42 2.11 -16.65
N ASP A 119 -18.22 1.62 -15.69
CA ASP A 119 -18.27 0.22 -15.23
C ASP A 119 -16.94 -0.37 -14.74
N LYS A 120 -16.01 0.49 -14.39
CA LYS A 120 -14.70 0.12 -13.86
C LYS A 120 -14.46 0.68 -12.46
N LEU A 121 -13.62 -0.01 -11.73
CA LEU A 121 -12.99 0.44 -10.51
C LEU A 121 -11.80 1.33 -10.89
N ARG A 122 -11.83 2.60 -10.48
CA ARG A 122 -10.69 3.50 -10.54
C ARG A 122 -10.21 3.80 -9.13
N VAL A 123 -8.95 3.55 -8.88
CA VAL A 123 -8.28 3.84 -7.60
C VAL A 123 -7.12 4.78 -7.85
N GLU A 124 -7.13 5.91 -7.18
CA GLU A 124 -6.03 6.86 -7.15
C GLU A 124 -5.42 6.84 -5.76
N PHE A 125 -4.10 6.79 -5.66
CA PHE A 125 -3.42 6.87 -4.36
C PHE A 125 -2.20 7.79 -4.45
N ARG A 126 -1.82 8.31 -3.29
CA ARG A 126 -0.61 9.12 -3.08
C ARG A 126 0.17 8.59 -1.90
N LEU A 127 1.46 8.65 -2.02
CA LEU A 127 2.41 8.44 -0.94
C LEU A 127 3.07 9.77 -0.60
N TRP A 128 3.08 10.10 0.66
CA TRP A 128 3.63 11.36 1.19
C TRP A 128 4.76 11.08 2.15
N ASP A 129 5.80 11.90 2.07
CA ASP A 129 6.79 12.08 3.12
C ASP A 129 6.21 13.09 4.13
N VAL A 130 5.89 12.64 5.33
CA VAL A 130 5.26 13.47 6.37
C VAL A 130 6.25 14.48 6.92
N LEU A 131 7.51 14.09 7.09
CA LEU A 131 8.56 14.96 7.66
C LEU A 131 8.95 16.08 6.68
N ALA A 132 9.10 15.74 5.40
CA ALA A 132 9.40 16.72 4.37
C ALA A 132 8.16 17.50 3.88
N GLY A 133 6.94 17.06 4.22
CA GLY A 133 5.69 17.66 3.77
C GLY A 133 5.50 17.60 2.24
N LYS A 134 5.97 16.52 1.59
CA LYS A 134 6.02 16.39 0.13
C LYS A 134 5.39 15.10 -0.38
N GLU A 135 4.81 15.19 -1.57
CA GLU A 135 4.36 14.02 -2.32
C GLU A 135 5.57 13.27 -2.89
N MET A 136 5.66 11.99 -2.57
CA MET A 136 6.70 11.09 -3.09
C MET A 136 6.25 10.37 -4.35
N MET A 137 4.94 10.09 -4.47
CA MET A 137 4.35 9.36 -5.59
C MET A 137 2.84 9.62 -5.66
N ALA A 138 2.31 9.70 -6.89
CA ALA A 138 0.88 9.66 -7.17
C ALA A 138 0.62 8.75 -8.38
N LEU A 139 -0.23 7.75 -8.20
CA LEU A 139 -0.60 6.80 -9.24
C LEU A 139 -2.11 6.54 -9.26
N ALA A 140 -2.60 6.11 -10.43
CA ALA A 140 -3.97 5.72 -10.62
C ALA A 140 -4.06 4.39 -11.36
N PHE A 141 -4.97 3.51 -10.92
CA PHE A 141 -5.26 2.23 -11.53
C PHE A 141 -6.72 2.17 -11.96
N THR A 142 -6.97 1.58 -13.12
CA THR A 142 -8.33 1.33 -13.60
C THR A 142 -8.46 -0.13 -14.00
N THR A 143 -9.44 -0.83 -13.41
CA THR A 143 -9.65 -2.26 -13.65
C THR A 143 -11.14 -2.64 -13.48
N VAL A 144 -11.47 -3.91 -13.70
CA VAL A 144 -12.81 -4.42 -13.37
C VAL A 144 -13.03 -4.45 -11.85
N PRO A 145 -14.26 -4.22 -11.35
CA PRO A 145 -14.54 -4.15 -9.93
C PRO A 145 -14.10 -5.40 -9.14
N SER A 146 -14.18 -6.59 -9.71
CA SER A 146 -13.76 -7.85 -9.07
C SER A 146 -12.27 -7.90 -8.69
N ASN A 147 -11.43 -7.10 -9.34
CA ASN A 147 -9.99 -7.05 -9.08
C ASN A 147 -9.59 -6.11 -7.93
N TRP A 148 -10.54 -5.63 -7.13
CA TRP A 148 -10.30 -4.66 -6.07
C TRP A 148 -9.19 -5.10 -5.08
N ARG A 149 -9.13 -6.38 -4.73
CA ARG A 149 -8.08 -6.92 -3.85
C ARG A 149 -6.70 -6.78 -4.46
N ARG A 150 -6.57 -7.19 -5.73
CA ARG A 150 -5.31 -7.08 -6.48
C ARG A 150 -4.80 -5.66 -6.53
N VAL A 151 -5.69 -4.66 -6.63
CA VAL A 151 -5.28 -3.24 -6.57
C VAL A 151 -4.61 -2.92 -5.24
N GLY A 152 -5.09 -3.46 -4.11
CA GLY A 152 -4.44 -3.30 -2.80
C GLY A 152 -3.00 -3.87 -2.80
N HIS A 153 -2.79 -5.05 -3.38
CA HIS A 153 -1.47 -5.64 -3.51
C HIS A 153 -0.53 -4.81 -4.40
N ILE A 154 -1.03 -4.34 -5.55
CA ILE A 154 -0.25 -3.47 -6.46
C ILE A 154 0.13 -2.14 -5.79
N ILE A 155 -0.79 -1.51 -5.03
CA ILE A 155 -0.49 -0.30 -4.26
C ILE A 155 0.63 -0.60 -3.27
N THR A 156 0.55 -1.73 -2.55
CA THR A 156 1.59 -2.12 -1.60
C THR A 156 2.94 -2.30 -2.28
N ASP A 157 2.99 -2.96 -3.44
CA ASP A 157 4.22 -3.13 -4.22
C ASP A 157 4.85 -1.79 -4.57
N LYS A 158 4.03 -0.82 -5.01
CA LYS A 158 4.53 0.52 -5.37
C LYS A 158 5.00 1.34 -4.17
N VAL A 159 4.31 1.25 -3.03
CA VAL A 159 4.73 1.88 -1.78
C VAL A 159 6.03 1.26 -1.27
N TYR A 160 6.10 -0.07 -1.27
CA TYR A 160 7.29 -0.83 -0.88
C TYR A 160 8.50 -0.44 -1.73
N GLU A 161 8.37 -0.55 -3.07
CA GLU A 161 9.41 -0.20 -4.03
C GLU A 161 9.90 1.25 -3.84
N ARG A 162 8.97 2.19 -3.63
CA ARG A 162 9.31 3.62 -3.46
C ARG A 162 10.08 3.90 -2.18
N LEU A 163 9.80 3.15 -1.10
CA LEU A 163 10.40 3.38 0.21
C LEU A 163 11.66 2.54 0.46
N THR A 164 11.81 1.40 -0.22
CA THR A 164 12.95 0.48 0.01
C THR A 164 13.92 0.42 -1.16
N GLY A 165 13.52 0.90 -2.34
CA GLY A 165 14.29 0.71 -3.59
C GLY A 165 14.16 -0.69 -4.19
N GLU A 166 13.58 -1.66 -3.47
CA GLU A 166 13.44 -3.05 -3.88
C GLU A 166 12.07 -3.34 -4.47
N LYS A 167 12.00 -4.23 -5.46
CA LYS A 167 10.73 -4.60 -6.09
C LYS A 167 9.77 -5.24 -5.09
N GLY A 168 8.52 -4.78 -5.07
CA GLY A 168 7.45 -5.39 -4.27
C GLY A 168 7.09 -6.80 -4.76
N TYR A 169 6.54 -7.61 -3.86
CA TYR A 169 6.19 -9.03 -4.11
C TYR A 169 4.76 -9.37 -3.67
N PHE A 170 3.93 -8.38 -3.32
CA PHE A 170 2.60 -8.61 -2.77
C PHE A 170 1.56 -8.95 -3.83
N ASP A 171 1.72 -8.51 -5.10
CA ASP A 171 0.88 -8.95 -6.23
C ASP A 171 1.39 -10.27 -6.81
N THR A 172 1.56 -11.29 -5.94
CA THR A 172 2.00 -12.63 -6.31
C THR A 172 0.99 -13.69 -5.86
N ARG A 173 1.15 -14.92 -6.35
CA ARG A 173 0.32 -16.07 -5.98
C ARG A 173 1.18 -17.22 -5.52
N ILE A 174 0.62 -17.97 -4.58
CA ILE A 174 1.22 -19.18 -4.03
C ILE A 174 0.53 -20.38 -4.66
N ILE A 175 1.32 -21.26 -5.29
CA ILE A 175 0.86 -22.57 -5.73
C ILE A 175 1.33 -23.57 -4.69
N TYR A 176 0.45 -24.44 -4.23
CA TYR A 176 0.75 -25.42 -3.20
C TYR A 176 -0.03 -26.72 -3.39
N VAL A 177 0.43 -27.78 -2.75
CA VAL A 177 -0.25 -29.06 -2.70
C VAL A 177 -1.07 -29.15 -1.42
N ALA A 178 -2.38 -29.16 -1.55
CA ALA A 178 -3.29 -29.43 -0.45
C ALA A 178 -3.48 -30.93 -0.28
N GLU A 179 -3.36 -31.42 0.95
CA GLU A 179 -3.57 -32.85 1.28
C GLU A 179 -4.82 -33.00 2.14
N GLU A 180 -5.64 -33.97 1.80
CA GLU A 180 -6.91 -34.28 2.45
C GLU A 180 -7.04 -35.79 2.71
N GLY A 181 -7.73 -36.20 3.79
CA GLY A 181 -7.98 -37.58 4.14
C GLY A 181 -6.97 -38.20 5.12
N PRO A 182 -7.15 -39.49 5.49
CA PRO A 182 -6.31 -40.19 6.46
C PRO A 182 -4.90 -40.41 5.94
N LYS A 183 -3.91 -40.52 6.85
CA LYS A 183 -2.48 -40.68 6.51
C LYS A 183 -2.20 -41.82 5.53
N THR A 184 -2.99 -42.88 5.57
CA THR A 184 -2.85 -44.07 4.71
C THR A 184 -3.46 -43.91 3.33
N ARG A 185 -4.29 -42.86 3.10
CA ARG A 185 -4.98 -42.63 1.82
C ARG A 185 -5.24 -41.16 1.61
N ARG A 186 -4.15 -40.37 1.44
CA ARG A 186 -4.24 -38.95 1.19
C ARG A 186 -4.56 -38.64 -0.26
N ILE A 187 -5.52 -37.75 -0.45
CA ILE A 187 -5.81 -37.15 -1.74
C ILE A 187 -5.02 -35.86 -1.80
N LYS A 188 -4.19 -35.69 -2.84
CA LYS A 188 -3.39 -34.50 -3.08
C LYS A 188 -4.01 -33.68 -4.19
N LYS A 189 -4.19 -32.38 -3.95
CA LYS A 189 -4.78 -31.45 -4.91
C LYS A 189 -3.81 -30.28 -5.12
N LEU A 190 -3.58 -29.91 -6.36
CA LEU A 190 -2.88 -28.66 -6.65
C LEU A 190 -3.84 -27.49 -6.40
N ALA A 191 -3.40 -26.49 -5.67
CA ALA A 191 -4.17 -25.30 -5.34
C ALA A 191 -3.37 -24.04 -5.57
N ILE A 192 -4.07 -22.92 -5.77
CA ILE A 192 -3.50 -21.59 -5.92
C ILE A 192 -4.27 -20.60 -5.04
N MET A 193 -3.55 -19.67 -4.43
CA MET A 193 -4.12 -18.58 -3.65
C MET A 193 -3.30 -17.31 -3.83
N ASP A 194 -3.87 -16.15 -3.46
CA ASP A 194 -3.11 -14.92 -3.32
C ASP A 194 -2.11 -15.06 -2.17
N GLN A 195 -1.06 -14.24 -2.14
CA GLN A 195 0.00 -14.35 -1.14
C GLN A 195 -0.50 -14.17 0.31
N ASP A 196 -1.66 -13.53 0.50
CA ASP A 196 -2.31 -13.34 1.81
C ASP A 196 -3.32 -14.45 2.16
N GLY A 197 -3.35 -15.55 1.39
CA GLY A 197 -4.23 -16.70 1.59
C GLY A 197 -5.65 -16.54 1.00
N ALA A 198 -5.98 -15.39 0.43
CA ALA A 198 -7.28 -15.18 -0.18
C ALA A 198 -7.40 -15.83 -1.57
N ASN A 199 -8.64 -15.89 -2.09
CA ASN A 199 -8.93 -16.41 -3.42
C ASN A 199 -8.41 -17.84 -3.68
N ASN A 200 -8.38 -18.66 -2.61
CA ASN A 200 -7.98 -20.05 -2.73
C ASN A 200 -8.85 -20.81 -3.72
N LYS A 201 -8.21 -21.54 -4.65
CA LYS A 201 -8.86 -22.31 -5.70
C LYS A 201 -8.07 -23.59 -5.96
N PHE A 202 -8.77 -24.74 -5.96
CA PHE A 202 -8.19 -25.98 -6.44
C PHE A 202 -8.07 -25.99 -7.96
N LEU A 203 -6.92 -26.42 -8.46
CA LEU A 203 -6.62 -26.55 -9.89
C LEU A 203 -6.83 -27.96 -10.39
N THR A 204 -6.74 -28.98 -9.49
CA THR A 204 -6.95 -30.39 -9.80
C THR A 204 -7.98 -31.00 -8.86
N LEU A 205 -8.57 -32.13 -9.27
CA LEU A 205 -9.57 -32.88 -8.50
C LEU A 205 -8.93 -33.85 -7.49
N GLY A 206 -7.63 -34.08 -7.58
CA GLY A 206 -6.88 -34.98 -6.67
C GLY A 206 -6.70 -36.41 -7.17
N ASN A 207 -7.18 -36.74 -8.36
CA ASN A 207 -7.01 -38.06 -8.98
C ASN A 207 -5.84 -38.10 -9.97
N GLU A 208 -5.21 -36.94 -10.24
CA GLU A 208 -4.20 -36.76 -11.29
C GLU A 208 -2.77 -36.67 -10.73
N LEU A 209 -2.64 -36.55 -9.39
CA LEU A 209 -1.35 -36.54 -8.70
C LEU A 209 -1.14 -37.91 -8.03
N VAL A 210 -0.57 -38.85 -8.76
CA VAL A 210 -0.09 -40.15 -8.25
C VAL A 210 1.39 -40.02 -7.91
#